data_c6effeee8212bad68ab08a97bfe79a80
#
_entry.id   c6effeee8212bad68ab08a97bfe79a80
#
_cell.length_a   1.000
_cell.length_b   1.000
_cell.length_c   1.000
_cell.angle_alpha   90.00
_cell.angle_beta   90.00
_cell.angle_gamma   90.00
#
_symmetry.space_group_name_H-M   'P 1'
#
loop_
_entity.id
_entity.type
_entity.pdbx_description
1 polymer ?
#
loop_
_entity_poly.entity_id
_entity_poly.type
_entity_poly.pdbx_seq_one_letter_code
_entity_poly.pdbx_strand_id
1 'polypeptide(L)'
;NMIGGGADVWVNRWLELIPQHLKTESKLLIHRTSPPGHQPDCPMEVHWQGHDRKKFKSLLDNARRIHILHGYYSPHVFITDNKDKIDSVGIHCSVEKNMKSSMILNLDKSFHFHMVPEWEQEIISYAKHPFWIGLSEWGDIEHIPNFYEFKHNKDVVDSNQVGFAARMETRKCPHFLEGIDSLFFTDMNHLKWWERNLNTDTSKWKVYSYKHEQLDMFMKQDWGISHSAHIYEPFGYSIFQAVDWGKIPILAHDWLPKYDYPFRASTPEEFREQYDKICNLSLQEKRDILFPL
;
A
#
# COMPACT_ATOMS: atom_id res chain seq x y z
N ASN A 1 12.53 2.83 1.22
CA ASN A 1 11.44 3.78 0.99
C ASN A 1 10.44 3.80 2.14
N MET A 2 10.82 4.27 3.30
CA MET A 2 9.90 4.40 4.44
C MET A 2 9.18 5.76 4.37
N ILE A 3 8.23 5.90 3.44
CA ILE A 3 7.40 7.11 3.26
C ILE A 3 5.91 6.77 3.46
N GLY A 4 5.59 5.69 4.19
CA GLY A 4 4.21 5.36 4.52
C GLY A 4 3.42 4.69 3.39
N GLY A 5 4.08 3.95 2.52
CA GLY A 5 3.42 3.03 1.62
C GLY A 5 3.11 1.69 2.29
N GLY A 6 2.29 0.85 1.65
CA GLY A 6 1.95 -0.48 2.16
C GLY A 6 3.17 -1.36 2.46
N ALA A 7 4.24 -1.25 1.67
CA ALA A 7 5.49 -1.95 1.92
C ALA A 7 6.16 -1.52 3.24
N ASP A 8 6.10 -0.24 3.58
CA ASP A 8 6.67 0.27 4.83
C ASP A 8 5.86 -0.23 6.04
N VAL A 9 4.55 -0.28 5.93
CA VAL A 9 3.67 -0.87 6.97
C VAL A 9 4.04 -2.33 7.17
N TRP A 10 4.20 -3.10 6.09
CA TRP A 10 4.60 -4.51 6.17
C TRP A 10 5.98 -4.69 6.83
N VAL A 11 6.97 -3.90 6.43
CA VAL A 11 8.32 -3.94 7.03
C VAL A 11 8.26 -3.63 8.52
N ASN A 12 7.52 -2.61 8.94
CA ASN A 12 7.37 -2.26 10.35
C ASN A 12 6.72 -3.40 11.14
N ARG A 13 5.65 -4.00 10.64
CA ARG A 13 5.01 -5.15 11.27
C ARG A 13 5.93 -6.36 11.35
N TRP A 14 6.69 -6.63 10.30
CA TRP A 14 7.68 -7.70 10.32
C TRP A 14 8.77 -7.45 11.37
N LEU A 15 9.26 -6.21 11.50
CA LEU A 15 10.24 -5.81 12.52
C LEU A 15 9.70 -5.98 13.94
N GLU A 16 8.41 -5.76 14.18
CA GLU A 16 7.76 -6.02 15.47
C GLU A 16 7.83 -7.51 15.85
N LEU A 17 7.68 -8.39 14.87
CA LEU A 17 7.64 -9.85 15.06
C LEU A 17 9.01 -10.53 15.22
N ILE A 18 10.09 -9.87 14.82
CA ILE A 18 11.44 -10.44 14.95
C ILE A 18 11.76 -10.69 16.43
N PRO A 19 12.31 -11.88 16.76
CA PRO A 19 12.76 -12.17 18.10
C PRO A 19 13.76 -11.16 18.64
N GLN A 20 13.67 -10.79 19.91
CA GLN A 20 14.49 -9.73 20.52
C GLN A 20 16.00 -9.97 20.38
N HIS A 21 16.47 -11.21 20.49
CA HIS A 21 17.89 -11.52 20.33
C HIS A 21 18.43 -11.21 18.94
N LEU A 22 17.61 -11.38 17.89
CA LEU A 22 17.96 -11.01 16.53
C LEU A 22 17.97 -9.50 16.33
N LYS A 23 17.12 -8.76 17.05
CA LYS A 23 17.08 -7.29 16.98
C LYS A 23 18.37 -6.67 17.51
N THR A 24 18.98 -7.23 18.56
CA THR A 24 20.21 -6.72 19.15
C THR A 24 21.46 -6.99 18.29
N GLU A 25 21.44 -8.06 17.49
CA GLU A 25 22.54 -8.46 16.62
C GLU A 25 22.43 -7.91 15.20
N SER A 26 21.29 -7.36 14.84
CA SER A 26 20.98 -6.89 13.49
C SER A 26 20.99 -5.37 13.40
N LYS A 27 21.21 -4.88 12.18
CA LYS A 27 21.11 -3.44 11.85
C LYS A 27 20.13 -3.27 10.70
N LEU A 28 19.31 -2.22 10.77
CA LEU A 28 18.42 -1.85 9.69
C LEU A 28 19.13 -0.86 8.77
N LEU A 29 19.34 -1.27 7.51
CA LEU A 29 19.96 -0.43 6.50
C LEU A 29 18.89 0.10 5.54
N ILE A 30 18.76 1.43 5.47
CA ILE A 30 17.80 2.11 4.61
C ILE A 30 18.54 2.73 3.43
N HIS A 31 18.28 2.23 2.24
CA HIS A 31 18.85 2.76 1.01
C HIS A 31 18.09 3.99 0.53
N ARG A 32 18.57 5.18 0.86
CA ARG A 32 18.06 6.47 0.35
C ARG A 32 19.15 7.53 0.35
N THR A 33 19.03 8.45 -0.60
CA THR A 33 19.90 9.64 -0.68
C THR A 33 19.39 10.82 0.14
N SER A 34 18.08 10.87 0.40
CA SER A 34 17.42 11.87 1.24
C SER A 34 16.91 11.26 2.54
N PRO A 35 16.76 12.05 3.63
CA PRO A 35 16.25 11.53 4.89
C PRO A 35 14.91 10.82 4.69
N PRO A 36 14.68 9.70 5.38
CA PRO A 36 13.35 9.12 5.43
C PRO A 36 12.40 10.13 6.08
N GLY A 37 11.21 10.31 5.51
CA GLY A 37 10.19 11.19 6.07
C GLY A 37 9.69 10.71 7.45
N HIS A 38 9.89 9.43 7.74
CA HIS A 38 9.60 8.79 9.02
C HIS A 38 10.72 7.81 9.35
N GLN A 39 11.22 7.84 10.57
CA GLN A 39 12.10 6.79 11.05
C GLN A 39 11.26 5.62 11.56
N PRO A 40 11.64 4.37 11.24
CA PRO A 40 10.94 3.22 11.78
C PRO A 40 11.09 3.21 13.30
N ASP A 41 9.98 2.97 13.98
CA ASP A 41 10.00 2.64 15.41
C ASP A 41 10.45 1.19 15.55
N CYS A 42 11.75 1.00 15.54
CA CYS A 42 12.33 -0.32 15.72
C CYS A 42 13.52 -0.26 16.68
N PRO A 43 13.73 -1.31 17.47
CA PRO A 43 14.81 -1.38 18.46
C PRO A 43 16.19 -1.63 17.84
N MET A 44 16.30 -1.73 16.52
CA MET A 44 17.57 -1.93 15.83
C MET A 44 18.26 -0.61 15.54
N GLU A 45 19.60 -0.63 15.50
CA GLU A 45 20.37 0.51 15.03
C GLU A 45 20.07 0.77 13.54
N VAL A 46 19.56 1.95 13.24
CA VAL A 46 19.16 2.34 11.88
C VAL A 46 20.27 3.13 11.22
N HIS A 47 20.70 2.69 10.05
CA HIS A 47 21.68 3.39 9.21
C HIS A 47 21.04 3.75 7.87
N TRP A 48 21.23 4.99 7.49
CA TRP A 48 20.69 5.53 6.27
C TRP A 48 21.83 5.93 5.31
N GLN A 49 21.77 5.46 4.07
CA GLN A 49 22.83 5.66 3.07
C GLN A 49 23.14 7.13 2.82
N GLY A 50 22.12 8.00 2.75
CA GLY A 50 22.29 9.43 2.49
C GLY A 50 23.02 10.19 3.60
N HIS A 51 23.04 9.65 4.83
CA HIS A 51 23.74 10.25 5.95
C HIS A 51 25.23 9.91 5.94
N ASP A 52 25.57 8.62 5.73
CA ASP A 52 26.97 8.16 5.66
C ASP A 52 27.08 6.95 4.73
N ARG A 53 27.38 7.21 3.46
CA ARG A 53 27.52 6.18 2.43
C ARG A 53 28.68 5.22 2.70
N LYS A 54 29.79 5.72 3.30
CA LYS A 54 30.95 4.87 3.60
C LYS A 54 30.64 3.89 4.71
N LYS A 55 30.02 4.38 5.79
CA LYS A 55 29.55 3.53 6.89
C LYS A 55 28.52 2.52 6.42
N PHE A 56 27.55 2.94 5.60
CA PHE A 56 26.53 2.08 5.02
C PHE A 56 27.18 0.92 4.23
N LYS A 57 28.10 1.23 3.31
CA LYS A 57 28.85 0.22 2.55
C LYS A 57 29.65 -0.70 3.48
N SER A 58 30.39 -0.15 4.43
CA SER A 58 31.15 -0.92 5.40
C SER A 58 30.29 -1.90 6.21
N LEU A 59 29.08 -1.52 6.57
CA LEU A 59 28.15 -2.40 7.28
C LEU A 59 27.69 -3.57 6.40
N LEU A 60 27.41 -3.33 5.13
CA LEU A 60 27.09 -4.40 4.17
C LEU A 60 28.27 -5.33 3.95
N ASP A 61 29.47 -4.77 3.74
CA ASP A 61 30.68 -5.55 3.48
C ASP A 61 31.07 -6.43 4.68
N ASN A 62 30.74 -6.00 5.89
CA ASN A 62 31.01 -6.76 7.13
C ASN A 62 29.83 -7.60 7.62
N ALA A 63 28.67 -7.54 6.97
CA ALA A 63 27.53 -8.38 7.32
C ALA A 63 27.85 -9.87 7.10
N ARG A 64 27.39 -10.72 7.99
CA ARG A 64 27.42 -12.19 7.82
C ARG A 64 26.30 -12.69 6.94
N ARG A 65 25.13 -12.06 7.04
CA ARG A 65 23.93 -12.35 6.25
C ARG A 65 23.21 -11.05 5.91
N ILE A 66 22.60 -11.03 4.76
CA ILE A 66 21.80 -9.88 4.26
C ILE A 66 20.40 -10.38 3.97
N HIS A 67 19.41 -9.75 4.59
CA HIS A 67 17.98 -9.96 4.32
C HIS A 67 17.43 -8.70 3.67
N ILE A 68 16.95 -8.82 2.45
CA ILE A 68 16.36 -7.73 1.70
C ILE A 68 14.85 -7.79 1.91
N LEU A 69 14.30 -6.88 2.72
CA LEU A 69 12.87 -6.88 3.04
C LEU A 69 12.00 -6.30 1.93
N HIS A 70 12.59 -5.50 1.05
CA HIS A 70 11.91 -4.87 -0.06
C HIS A 70 12.87 -4.67 -1.23
N GLY A 71 12.76 -5.52 -2.26
CA GLY A 71 13.66 -5.56 -3.41
C GLY A 71 13.57 -4.36 -4.35
N TYR A 72 12.43 -3.70 -4.43
CA TYR A 72 12.06 -2.71 -5.45
C TYR A 72 13.03 -1.52 -5.62
N TYR A 73 13.77 -1.14 -4.58
CA TYR A 73 14.76 -0.04 -4.64
C TYR A 73 16.12 -0.45 -4.09
N SER A 74 16.39 -1.73 -4.09
CA SER A 74 17.68 -2.21 -3.59
C SER A 74 18.81 -1.70 -4.46
N PRO A 75 19.90 -1.20 -3.89
CA PRO A 75 21.02 -0.67 -4.66
C PRO A 75 21.77 -1.83 -5.31
N HIS A 76 21.49 -2.09 -6.57
CA HIS A 76 22.08 -3.16 -7.35
C HIS A 76 23.61 -3.26 -7.12
N VAL A 77 24.32 -2.12 -7.19
CA VAL A 77 25.78 -2.07 -7.01
C VAL A 77 26.26 -2.57 -5.63
N PHE A 78 25.52 -2.27 -4.55
CA PHE A 78 25.93 -2.75 -3.22
C PHE A 78 25.57 -4.20 -2.98
N ILE A 79 24.52 -4.67 -3.63
CA ILE A 79 24.01 -6.04 -3.48
C ILE A 79 24.88 -7.00 -4.28
N THR A 80 25.26 -6.66 -5.51
CA THR A 80 26.11 -7.49 -6.35
C THR A 80 27.48 -7.74 -5.74
N ASP A 81 28.06 -6.74 -5.06
CA ASP A 81 29.33 -6.90 -4.33
C ASP A 81 29.24 -7.88 -3.14
N ASN A 82 28.03 -8.16 -2.66
CA ASN A 82 27.75 -8.97 -1.46
C ASN A 82 26.79 -10.14 -1.74
N LYS A 83 26.65 -10.56 -2.99
CA LYS A 83 25.68 -11.56 -3.42
C LYS A 83 25.73 -12.87 -2.63
N ASP A 84 26.92 -13.33 -2.26
CA ASP A 84 27.10 -14.60 -1.53
C ASP A 84 26.58 -14.55 -0.08
N LYS A 85 26.27 -13.34 0.42
CA LYS A 85 25.74 -13.11 1.78
C LYS A 85 24.22 -12.95 1.78
N ILE A 86 23.58 -12.85 0.62
CA ILE A 86 22.14 -12.67 0.51
C ILE A 86 21.44 -13.96 0.90
N ASP A 87 20.75 -13.92 2.02
CA ASP A 87 20.01 -15.06 2.55
C ASP A 87 18.56 -15.05 2.06
N SER A 88 17.87 -13.92 2.18
CA SER A 88 16.49 -13.80 1.70
C SER A 88 16.22 -12.47 1.00
N VAL A 89 15.29 -12.50 0.06
CA VAL A 89 14.79 -11.33 -0.66
C VAL A 89 13.28 -11.35 -0.67
N GLY A 90 12.67 -10.29 -0.12
CA GLY A 90 11.24 -10.04 -0.20
C GLY A 90 10.88 -9.25 -1.45
N ILE A 91 9.94 -9.77 -2.22
CA ILE A 91 9.44 -9.15 -3.43
C ILE A 91 8.07 -8.58 -3.16
N HIS A 92 7.98 -7.27 -3.19
CA HIS A 92 6.72 -6.54 -3.21
C HIS A 92 6.44 -6.11 -4.64
N CYS A 93 5.58 -6.81 -5.35
CA CYS A 93 5.13 -6.38 -6.67
C CYS A 93 3.68 -5.88 -6.59
N SER A 94 3.38 -4.84 -7.32
CA SER A 94 2.01 -4.33 -7.45
C SER A 94 1.21 -5.03 -8.54
N VAL A 95 1.78 -6.02 -9.22
CA VAL A 95 1.14 -6.69 -10.37
C VAL A 95 1.24 -8.20 -10.21
N GLU A 96 0.11 -8.86 -10.08
CA GLU A 96 0.03 -10.31 -10.15
C GLU A 96 0.22 -10.80 -11.59
N LYS A 97 1.02 -11.85 -11.76
CA LYS A 97 1.37 -12.45 -13.05
C LYS A 97 0.14 -12.88 -13.88
N ASN A 98 -1.02 -13.06 -13.25
CA ASN A 98 -2.24 -13.57 -13.87
C ASN A 98 -3.20 -12.49 -14.38
N MET A 99 -2.82 -11.23 -14.31
CA MET A 99 -3.65 -10.17 -14.86
C MET A 99 -3.68 -10.22 -16.37
N LYS A 100 -4.86 -10.46 -16.91
CA LYS A 100 -5.06 -10.53 -18.35
C LYS A 100 -4.64 -9.20 -18.99
N SER A 101 -3.72 -9.27 -19.93
CA SER A 101 -3.22 -8.12 -20.69
C SER A 101 -4.33 -7.24 -21.31
N SER A 102 -5.54 -7.78 -21.51
CA SER A 102 -6.70 -7.05 -22.01
C SER A 102 -7.27 -6.02 -21.05
N MET A 103 -7.16 -6.22 -19.73
CA MET A 103 -7.55 -5.19 -18.74
C MET A 103 -6.54 -4.04 -18.69
N ILE A 104 -5.32 -4.30 -19.11
CA ILE A 104 -4.18 -3.39 -19.13
C ILE A 104 -4.29 -2.39 -20.27
N LEU A 105 -4.76 -2.84 -21.43
CA LEU A 105 -4.81 -2.05 -22.67
C LEU A 105 -5.84 -0.92 -22.66
N ASN A 106 -6.80 -0.95 -21.74
CA ASN A 106 -7.80 0.12 -21.56
C ASN A 106 -7.38 1.19 -20.55
N LEU A 107 -6.24 0.98 -19.87
CA LEU A 107 -5.65 1.97 -19.00
C LEU A 107 -4.69 2.83 -19.81
N ASP A 108 -4.67 4.13 -19.50
CA ASP A 108 -3.82 5.13 -20.14
C ASP A 108 -2.40 4.59 -20.44
N LYS A 109 -1.89 4.85 -21.66
CA LYS A 109 -0.57 4.41 -22.14
C LYS A 109 0.61 4.86 -21.26
N SER A 110 0.37 5.75 -20.29
CA SER A 110 1.34 6.17 -19.26
C SER A 110 1.54 5.13 -18.13
N PHE A 111 0.78 4.04 -18.14
CA PHE A 111 0.84 3.02 -17.11
C PHE A 111 2.05 2.12 -17.34
N HIS A 112 3.14 2.42 -16.66
CA HIS A 112 4.28 1.51 -16.58
C HIS A 112 3.92 0.36 -15.63
N PHE A 113 3.67 -0.81 -16.21
CA PHE A 113 3.66 -2.05 -15.46
C PHE A 113 5.04 -2.25 -14.85
N HIS A 114 5.10 -2.27 -13.54
CA HIS A 114 6.24 -2.83 -12.86
C HIS A 114 6.15 -4.36 -12.95
N MET A 115 6.41 -4.91 -14.12
CA MET A 115 6.94 -6.26 -14.16
C MET A 115 8.18 -6.27 -13.27
N VAL A 116 8.44 -7.36 -12.57
CA VAL A 116 9.67 -7.49 -11.80
C VAL A 116 10.83 -7.15 -12.73
N PRO A 117 11.55 -6.05 -12.53
CA PRO A 117 12.60 -5.63 -13.46
C PRO A 117 13.67 -6.71 -13.56
N GLU A 118 14.39 -6.78 -14.67
CA GLU A 118 15.45 -7.79 -14.87
C GLU A 118 16.46 -7.82 -13.71
N TRP A 119 16.80 -6.66 -13.16
CA TRP A 119 17.71 -6.58 -12.01
C TRP A 119 17.12 -7.14 -10.70
N GLU A 120 15.80 -7.11 -10.50
CA GLU A 120 15.17 -7.78 -9.36
C GLU A 120 15.19 -9.29 -9.55
N GLN A 121 14.99 -9.78 -10.77
CA GLN A 121 15.13 -11.20 -11.09
C GLN A 121 16.55 -11.67 -10.83
N GLU A 122 17.55 -10.85 -11.15
CA GLU A 122 18.95 -11.14 -10.86
C GLU A 122 19.20 -11.21 -9.34
N ILE A 123 18.70 -10.24 -8.56
CA ILE A 123 18.82 -10.27 -7.09
C ILE A 123 18.13 -11.48 -6.49
N ILE A 124 16.96 -11.85 -6.99
CA ILE A 124 16.23 -13.05 -6.56
C ILE A 124 17.08 -14.29 -6.79
N SER A 125 17.80 -14.37 -7.91
CA SER A 125 18.66 -15.52 -8.22
C SER A 125 19.84 -15.69 -7.25
N TYR A 126 20.23 -14.66 -6.53
CA TYR A 126 21.28 -14.74 -5.50
C TYR A 126 20.76 -15.17 -4.14
N ALA A 127 19.46 -15.00 -3.88
CA ALA A 127 18.88 -15.33 -2.58
C ALA A 127 18.75 -16.83 -2.40
N LYS A 128 19.11 -17.32 -1.19
CA LYS A 128 18.84 -18.71 -0.82
C LYS A 128 17.36 -18.95 -0.57
N HIS A 129 16.67 -17.96 -0.04
CA HIS A 129 15.25 -17.98 0.34
C HIS A 129 14.54 -16.75 -0.20
N PRO A 130 14.24 -16.69 -1.53
CA PRO A 130 13.37 -15.65 -2.07
C PRO A 130 11.94 -15.88 -1.58
N PHE A 131 11.22 -14.80 -1.25
CA PHE A 131 9.81 -14.87 -0.86
C PHE A 131 9.01 -13.76 -1.50
N TRP A 132 7.74 -14.05 -1.75
CA TRP A 132 6.78 -13.15 -2.34
C TRP A 132 5.82 -12.60 -1.30
N ILE A 133 5.53 -11.30 -1.35
CA ILE A 133 4.59 -10.62 -0.48
C ILE A 133 3.46 -10.07 -1.33
N GLY A 134 2.28 -10.64 -1.21
CA GLY A 134 1.11 -10.25 -2.01
C GLY A 134 -0.17 -10.90 -1.50
N LEU A 135 -1.27 -10.75 -2.24
CA LEU A 135 -2.55 -11.37 -1.93
C LEU A 135 -2.64 -12.84 -2.38
N SER A 136 -1.86 -13.22 -3.38
CA SER A 136 -1.89 -14.56 -3.95
C SER A 136 -0.49 -15.12 -4.17
N GLU A 137 -0.41 -16.42 -4.40
CA GLU A 137 0.82 -17.13 -4.74
C GLU A 137 1.40 -16.65 -6.08
N TRP A 138 2.71 -16.65 -6.19
CA TRP A 138 3.42 -16.28 -7.41
C TRP A 138 4.47 -17.33 -7.80
N GLY A 139 4.11 -18.19 -8.74
CA GLY A 139 4.98 -19.27 -9.22
C GLY A 139 5.43 -20.19 -8.10
N ASP A 140 6.71 -20.58 -8.12
CA ASP A 140 7.32 -21.50 -7.15
C ASP A 140 8.03 -20.77 -5.99
N ILE A 141 7.81 -19.45 -5.86
CA ILE A 141 8.42 -18.64 -4.80
C ILE A 141 7.55 -18.73 -3.56
N GLU A 142 8.18 -18.93 -2.40
CA GLU A 142 7.49 -18.97 -1.11
C GLU A 142 6.61 -17.73 -0.93
N HIS A 143 5.34 -17.93 -0.66
CA HIS A 143 4.38 -16.86 -0.43
C HIS A 143 4.26 -16.56 1.07
N ILE A 144 4.64 -15.33 1.44
CA ILE A 144 4.36 -14.79 2.76
C ILE A 144 3.21 -13.80 2.61
N PRO A 145 1.99 -14.14 3.07
CA PRO A 145 0.85 -13.26 2.91
C PRO A 145 1.04 -11.97 3.71
N ASN A 146 0.52 -10.89 3.17
CA ASN A 146 0.31 -9.70 3.97
C ASN A 146 -0.70 -10.00 5.09
N PHE A 147 -0.55 -9.33 6.21
CA PHE A 147 -1.47 -9.48 7.34
C PHE A 147 -1.90 -8.12 7.88
N TYR A 148 -3.09 -8.09 8.46
CA TYR A 148 -3.62 -6.94 9.16
C TYR A 148 -4.34 -7.43 10.42
N GLU A 149 -4.05 -6.81 11.56
CA GLU A 149 -4.72 -7.08 12.82
C GLU A 149 -5.79 -6.00 13.05
N PHE A 150 -7.05 -6.41 13.05
CA PHE A 150 -8.17 -5.51 13.33
C PHE A 150 -8.21 -5.16 14.80
N LYS A 151 -8.33 -3.87 15.09
CA LYS A 151 -8.44 -3.32 16.47
C LYS A 151 -9.86 -2.89 16.80
N HIS A 152 -10.76 -2.85 15.79
CA HIS A 152 -12.14 -2.37 15.95
C HIS A 152 -12.21 -1.02 16.66
N ASN A 153 -11.46 -0.05 16.16
CA ASN A 153 -11.27 1.25 16.79
C ASN A 153 -12.56 2.08 16.87
N LYS A 154 -13.51 1.85 16.00
CA LYS A 154 -14.79 2.57 15.97
C LYS A 154 -15.89 1.67 15.40
N ASP A 155 -17.11 1.82 15.95
CA ASP A 155 -18.34 1.31 15.32
C ASP A 155 -18.61 2.01 13.97
N VAL A 156 -19.54 1.48 13.20
CA VAL A 156 -19.93 2.03 11.89
C VAL A 156 -20.20 3.53 11.97
N VAL A 157 -19.60 4.26 11.03
CA VAL A 157 -19.86 5.70 10.90
C VAL A 157 -21.03 5.93 9.96
N ASP A 158 -22.12 6.47 10.49
CA ASP A 158 -23.29 6.82 9.71
C ASP A 158 -23.13 8.17 9.01
N SER A 159 -22.43 8.14 7.89
CA SER A 159 -22.18 9.31 7.04
C SER A 159 -22.09 8.89 5.58
N ASN A 160 -22.62 9.72 4.70
CA ASN A 160 -22.57 9.53 3.27
C ASN A 160 -21.33 10.18 2.62
N GLN A 161 -20.49 10.89 3.38
CA GLN A 161 -19.25 11.43 2.87
C GLN A 161 -18.25 10.31 2.54
N VAL A 162 -17.57 10.44 1.41
CA VAL A 162 -16.56 9.46 0.97
C VAL A 162 -15.16 9.91 1.37
N GLY A 163 -14.37 9.01 1.94
CA GLY A 163 -12.95 9.21 2.21
C GLY A 163 -12.08 8.54 1.15
N PHE A 164 -11.05 9.24 0.70
CA PHE A 164 -10.02 8.74 -0.22
C PHE A 164 -8.64 8.80 0.44
N ALA A 165 -8.12 7.65 0.84
CA ALA A 165 -6.82 7.51 1.52
C ALA A 165 -5.80 6.79 0.63
N ALA A 166 -5.44 7.38 -0.49
CA ALA A 166 -4.49 6.81 -1.44
C ALA A 166 -3.70 7.91 -2.17
N ARG A 167 -2.64 7.51 -2.88
CA ARG A 167 -1.96 8.41 -3.82
C ARG A 167 -2.91 8.76 -4.96
N MET A 168 -2.93 10.01 -5.39
CA MET A 168 -3.75 10.48 -6.51
C MET A 168 -3.15 10.05 -7.86
N GLU A 169 -3.09 8.75 -8.07
CA GLU A 169 -2.68 8.11 -9.32
C GLU A 169 -3.90 7.59 -10.07
N THR A 170 -3.82 7.51 -11.39
CA THR A 170 -4.93 7.05 -12.25
C THR A 170 -5.46 5.68 -11.83
N ARG A 171 -4.57 4.75 -11.47
CA ARG A 171 -4.94 3.41 -10.98
C ARG A 171 -5.70 3.40 -9.65
N LYS A 172 -5.66 4.50 -8.91
CA LYS A 172 -6.43 4.67 -7.67
C LYS A 172 -7.82 5.26 -7.93
N CYS A 173 -8.12 5.53 -9.19
CA CYS A 173 -9.44 5.92 -9.69
C CYS A 173 -10.12 7.08 -8.93
N PRO A 174 -9.41 8.17 -8.57
CA PRO A 174 -10.05 9.28 -7.85
C PRO A 174 -11.20 9.91 -8.64
N HIS A 175 -11.21 9.82 -9.98
CA HIS A 175 -12.27 10.30 -10.85
C HIS A 175 -13.62 9.61 -10.64
N PHE A 176 -13.67 8.44 -10.00
CA PHE A 176 -14.95 7.82 -9.59
C PHE A 176 -15.73 8.70 -8.60
N LEU A 177 -15.05 9.62 -7.93
CA LEU A 177 -15.62 10.52 -6.93
C LEU A 177 -16.11 11.86 -7.53
N GLU A 178 -16.07 12.03 -8.85
CA GLU A 178 -16.57 13.22 -9.50
C GLU A 178 -18.04 13.48 -9.11
N GLY A 179 -18.32 14.70 -8.62
CA GLY A 179 -19.64 15.09 -8.14
C GLY A 179 -20.12 14.45 -6.82
N ILE A 180 -19.27 13.69 -6.09
CA ILE A 180 -19.56 13.15 -4.75
C ILE A 180 -18.84 13.99 -3.68
N ASP A 181 -19.52 14.30 -2.55
CA ASP A 181 -18.88 14.96 -1.40
C ASP A 181 -17.81 14.04 -0.83
N SER A 182 -16.55 14.42 -1.00
CA SER A 182 -15.42 13.55 -0.73
C SER A 182 -14.30 14.28 0.01
N LEU A 183 -13.70 13.56 0.97
CA LEU A 183 -12.56 14.02 1.74
C LEU A 183 -11.31 13.25 1.30
N PHE A 184 -10.31 13.99 0.80
CA PHE A 184 -9.08 13.41 0.26
C PHE A 184 -7.93 13.58 1.24
N PHE A 185 -7.24 12.49 1.53
CA PHE A 185 -5.96 12.51 2.21
C PHE A 185 -4.85 12.62 1.17
N THR A 186 -4.57 13.84 0.73
CA THR A 186 -3.63 14.12 -0.36
C THR A 186 -3.04 15.53 -0.30
N ASP A 187 -2.16 15.86 -1.24
CA ASP A 187 -1.62 17.21 -1.45
C ASP A 187 -2.53 18.01 -2.37
N MET A 188 -2.72 19.32 -2.05
CA MET A 188 -3.51 20.24 -2.87
C MET A 188 -2.98 20.39 -4.31
N ASN A 189 -1.68 20.22 -4.52
CA ASN A 189 -1.10 20.28 -5.86
C ASN A 189 -1.57 19.11 -6.74
N HIS A 190 -1.81 17.95 -6.15
CA HIS A 190 -2.37 16.80 -6.86
C HIS A 190 -3.81 17.06 -7.31
N LEU A 191 -4.65 17.67 -6.47
CA LEU A 191 -6.00 18.07 -6.89
C LEU A 191 -5.96 19.03 -8.08
N LYS A 192 -5.19 20.11 -7.96
CA LYS A 192 -5.03 21.08 -9.06
C LYS A 192 -4.50 20.46 -10.35
N TRP A 193 -3.68 19.40 -10.22
CA TRP A 193 -3.20 18.66 -11.38
C TRP A 193 -4.35 17.88 -12.05
N TRP A 194 -5.23 17.23 -11.27
CA TRP A 194 -6.40 16.51 -11.78
C TRP A 194 -7.37 17.46 -12.50
N GLU A 195 -7.70 18.60 -11.89
CA GLU A 195 -8.54 19.61 -12.51
C GLU A 195 -8.00 20.06 -13.88
N ARG A 196 -6.71 20.37 -13.94
CA ARG A 196 -6.09 20.95 -15.15
C ARG A 196 -5.84 19.96 -16.26
N ASN A 197 -5.46 18.73 -15.94
CA ASN A 197 -4.98 17.77 -16.93
C ASN A 197 -6.04 16.75 -17.35
N LEU A 198 -7.03 16.48 -16.51
CA LEU A 198 -8.05 15.46 -16.76
C LEU A 198 -9.47 16.05 -16.79
N ASN A 199 -9.62 17.37 -16.70
CA ASN A 199 -10.90 18.08 -16.71
C ASN A 199 -11.95 17.47 -15.75
N THR A 200 -11.49 17.02 -14.58
CA THR A 200 -12.32 16.40 -13.54
C THR A 200 -12.96 17.49 -12.69
N ASP A 201 -14.26 17.43 -12.47
CA ASP A 201 -14.94 18.32 -11.52
C ASP A 201 -14.61 17.93 -10.07
N THR A 202 -13.73 18.69 -9.45
CA THR A 202 -13.31 18.52 -8.05
C THR A 202 -14.04 19.44 -7.08
N SER A 203 -15.10 20.11 -7.51
CA SER A 203 -15.80 21.15 -6.72
C SER A 203 -16.33 20.65 -5.37
N LYS A 204 -16.63 19.36 -5.26
CA LYS A 204 -17.08 18.70 -4.02
C LYS A 204 -15.97 17.99 -3.24
N TRP A 205 -14.72 18.11 -3.68
CA TRP A 205 -13.59 17.46 -3.04
C TRP A 205 -12.94 18.40 -2.03
N LYS A 206 -12.78 17.92 -0.82
CA LYS A 206 -12.08 18.63 0.27
C LYS A 206 -10.77 17.92 0.55
N VAL A 207 -9.71 18.70 0.84
CA VAL A 207 -8.41 18.12 1.18
C VAL A 207 -8.22 18.12 2.68
N TYR A 208 -7.87 16.96 3.19
CA TYR A 208 -7.22 16.80 4.48
C TYR A 208 -5.71 16.73 4.24
N SER A 209 -4.94 17.62 4.83
CA SER A 209 -3.51 17.79 4.54
C SER A 209 -2.74 16.46 4.64
N TYR A 210 -1.99 16.13 3.58
CA TYR A 210 -1.18 14.92 3.55
C TYR A 210 0.10 15.09 4.37
N LYS A 211 0.03 14.61 5.61
CA LYS A 211 1.22 14.24 6.40
C LYS A 211 0.99 12.83 6.88
N HIS A 212 1.92 11.93 6.62
CA HIS A 212 1.74 10.51 6.92
C HIS A 212 1.36 10.24 8.37
N GLU A 213 1.95 11.00 9.30
CA GLU A 213 1.64 10.95 10.73
C GLU A 213 0.17 11.32 11.06
N GLN A 214 -0.54 11.88 10.09
CA GLN A 214 -1.95 12.28 10.24
C GLN A 214 -2.95 11.30 9.61
N LEU A 215 -2.48 10.15 9.09
CA LEU A 215 -3.39 9.15 8.52
C LEU A 215 -4.43 8.68 9.54
N ASP A 216 -4.01 8.40 10.78
CA ASP A 216 -4.93 8.04 11.85
C ASP A 216 -5.94 9.16 12.16
N MET A 217 -5.51 10.41 12.11
CA MET A 217 -6.39 11.56 12.28
C MET A 217 -7.38 11.70 11.14
N PHE A 218 -6.97 11.38 9.91
CA PHE A 218 -7.86 11.32 8.76
C PHE A 218 -8.89 10.18 8.93
N MET A 219 -8.46 8.99 9.33
CA MET A 219 -9.36 7.86 9.57
C MET A 219 -10.39 8.13 10.68
N LYS A 220 -10.06 8.97 11.67
CA LYS A 220 -10.97 9.42 12.74
C LYS A 220 -12.05 10.38 12.28
N GLN A 221 -11.93 11.02 11.12
CA GLN A 221 -12.96 11.93 10.62
C GLN A 221 -14.30 11.21 10.38
N ASP A 222 -15.39 11.97 10.30
CA ASP A 222 -16.75 11.42 10.24
C ASP A 222 -17.23 11.12 8.79
N TRP A 223 -16.32 10.79 7.87
CA TRP A 223 -16.72 10.18 6.61
C TRP A 223 -17.06 8.70 6.82
N GLY A 224 -18.05 8.16 6.09
CA GLY A 224 -18.60 6.82 6.33
C GLY A 224 -18.27 5.79 5.25
N ILE A 225 -17.92 6.22 4.05
CA ILE A 225 -17.70 5.34 2.89
C ILE A 225 -16.25 5.47 2.44
N SER A 226 -15.54 4.35 2.26
CA SER A 226 -14.17 4.36 1.76
C SER A 226 -14.13 4.08 0.27
N HIS A 227 -13.55 5.01 -0.51
CA HIS A 227 -13.16 4.70 -1.87
C HIS A 227 -11.96 3.76 -1.84
N SER A 228 -12.19 2.52 -2.18
CA SER A 228 -11.22 1.43 -2.20
C SER A 228 -11.27 0.65 -3.53
N ALA A 229 -11.97 1.16 -4.54
CA ALA A 229 -12.06 0.61 -5.89
C ALA A 229 -10.77 0.89 -6.68
N HIS A 230 -9.64 0.48 -6.13
CA HIS A 230 -8.32 0.67 -6.72
C HIS A 230 -7.99 -0.44 -7.69
N ILE A 231 -7.62 -0.10 -8.91
CA ILE A 231 -7.14 -1.08 -9.89
C ILE A 231 -5.79 -1.62 -9.41
N TYR A 232 -5.69 -2.94 -9.33
CA TYR A 232 -4.45 -3.64 -8.96
C TYR A 232 -3.86 -3.25 -7.60
N GLU A 233 -4.71 -3.25 -6.58
CA GLU A 233 -4.22 -3.08 -5.22
C GLU A 233 -3.70 -4.41 -4.65
N PRO A 234 -2.39 -4.57 -4.40
CA PRO A 234 -1.84 -5.85 -3.99
C PRO A 234 -2.25 -6.27 -2.57
N PHE A 235 -2.58 -5.32 -1.69
CA PHE A 235 -3.12 -5.63 -0.36
C PHE A 235 -4.05 -4.52 0.16
N GLY A 236 -3.62 -3.25 0.08
CA GLY A 236 -4.46 -2.12 0.47
C GLY A 236 -4.62 -1.93 1.99
N TYR A 237 -3.53 -1.71 2.71
CA TYR A 237 -3.60 -1.43 4.15
C TYR A 237 -4.61 -0.34 4.53
N SER A 238 -4.76 0.69 3.70
CA SER A 238 -5.75 1.75 3.92
C SER A 238 -7.19 1.26 3.87
N ILE A 239 -7.46 0.15 3.16
CA ILE A 239 -8.79 -0.49 3.12
C ILE A 239 -9.11 -1.06 4.51
N PHE A 240 -8.19 -1.86 5.05
CA PHE A 240 -8.35 -2.47 6.37
C PHE A 240 -8.39 -1.41 7.48
N GLN A 241 -7.55 -0.36 7.39
CA GLN A 241 -7.61 0.76 8.32
C GLN A 241 -8.96 1.48 8.26
N ALA A 242 -9.54 1.68 7.06
CA ALA A 242 -10.87 2.28 6.93
C ALA A 242 -11.93 1.41 7.63
N VAL A 243 -11.93 0.09 7.39
CA VAL A 243 -12.84 -0.85 8.09
C VAL A 243 -12.66 -0.80 9.60
N ASP A 244 -11.44 -0.77 10.08
CA ASP A 244 -11.10 -0.67 11.51
C ASP A 244 -11.65 0.60 12.20
N TRP A 245 -11.85 1.66 11.39
CA TRP A 245 -12.48 2.91 11.81
C TRP A 245 -13.97 3.02 11.41
N GLY A 246 -14.63 1.90 11.15
CA GLY A 246 -16.07 1.83 10.90
C GLY A 246 -16.52 2.39 9.54
N LYS A 247 -15.65 2.38 8.52
CA LYS A 247 -15.95 2.86 7.18
C LYS A 247 -16.30 1.71 6.25
N ILE A 248 -17.36 1.86 5.46
CA ILE A 248 -17.77 0.85 4.48
C ILE A 248 -16.95 1.04 3.20
N PRO A 249 -16.11 0.08 2.80
CA PRO A 249 -15.34 0.21 1.57
C PRO A 249 -16.19 -0.12 0.35
N ILE A 250 -15.98 0.59 -0.76
CA ILE A 250 -16.34 0.14 -2.10
C ILE A 250 -15.07 -0.40 -2.73
N LEU A 251 -15.02 -1.71 -2.97
CA LEU A 251 -13.84 -2.45 -3.41
C LEU A 251 -13.77 -2.56 -4.94
N ALA A 252 -12.59 -2.80 -5.49
CA ALA A 252 -12.48 -3.24 -6.88
C ALA A 252 -12.96 -4.69 -7.04
N HIS A 253 -13.47 -5.05 -8.24
CA HIS A 253 -13.90 -6.42 -8.52
C HIS A 253 -12.77 -7.44 -8.45
N ASP A 254 -11.56 -7.04 -8.81
CA ASP A 254 -10.37 -7.88 -8.81
C ASP A 254 -9.66 -7.97 -7.45
N TRP A 255 -10.05 -7.13 -6.47
CA TRP A 255 -9.47 -7.19 -5.14
C TRP A 255 -10.14 -8.28 -4.30
N LEU A 256 -9.39 -9.31 -3.88
CA LEU A 256 -9.91 -10.50 -3.17
C LEU A 256 -11.20 -11.05 -3.81
N PRO A 257 -11.18 -11.48 -5.09
CA PRO A 257 -12.39 -11.82 -5.84
C PRO A 257 -13.15 -13.02 -5.28
N LYS A 258 -12.50 -13.85 -4.45
CA LYS A 258 -13.13 -14.99 -3.77
C LYS A 258 -13.86 -14.61 -2.49
N TYR A 259 -13.66 -13.37 -2.01
CA TYR A 259 -14.36 -12.87 -0.84
C TYR A 259 -15.71 -12.30 -1.26
N ASP A 260 -16.77 -12.87 -0.71
CA ASP A 260 -18.14 -12.39 -0.98
C ASP A 260 -18.38 -11.07 -0.23
N TYR A 261 -18.33 -9.99 -0.98
CA TYR A 261 -18.53 -8.65 -0.46
C TYR A 261 -19.44 -7.84 -1.40
N PRO A 262 -20.51 -7.20 -0.88
CA PRO A 262 -21.60 -6.70 -1.72
C PRO A 262 -21.27 -5.43 -2.53
N PHE A 263 -20.28 -4.61 -2.08
CA PHE A 263 -20.02 -3.31 -2.71
C PHE A 263 -18.73 -3.33 -3.50
N ARG A 264 -18.85 -3.55 -4.81
CA ARG A 264 -17.73 -3.62 -5.73
C ARG A 264 -17.98 -2.74 -6.95
N ALA A 265 -16.90 -2.09 -7.44
CA ALA A 265 -16.93 -1.23 -8.61
C ALA A 265 -15.62 -1.28 -9.39
N SER A 266 -15.69 -1.21 -10.71
CA SER A 266 -14.55 -1.04 -11.63
C SER A 266 -14.76 0.10 -12.62
N THR A 267 -15.93 0.76 -12.58
CA THR A 267 -16.25 1.96 -13.36
C THR A 267 -16.86 3.05 -12.49
N PRO A 268 -16.85 4.32 -12.95
CA PRO A 268 -17.53 5.41 -12.24
C PRO A 268 -19.01 5.17 -12.01
N GLU A 269 -19.70 4.58 -13.00
CA GLU A 269 -21.14 4.29 -12.96
C GLU A 269 -21.43 3.24 -11.89
N GLU A 270 -20.69 2.13 -11.88
CA GLU A 270 -20.79 1.10 -10.85
C GLU A 270 -20.50 1.68 -9.46
N PHE A 271 -19.46 2.53 -9.33
CA PHE A 271 -19.13 3.18 -8.07
C PHE A 271 -20.30 4.01 -7.56
N ARG A 272 -20.93 4.80 -8.44
CA ARG A 272 -22.11 5.61 -8.11
C ARG A 272 -23.28 4.74 -7.64
N GLU A 273 -23.54 3.65 -8.35
CA GLU A 273 -24.58 2.70 -7.96
C GLU A 273 -24.35 2.11 -6.56
N GLN A 274 -23.11 1.67 -6.26
CA GLN A 274 -22.80 1.14 -4.94
C GLN A 274 -22.86 2.22 -3.85
N TYR A 275 -22.38 3.43 -4.16
CA TYR A 275 -22.50 4.57 -3.27
C TYR A 275 -23.96 4.86 -2.89
N ASP A 276 -24.85 4.94 -3.87
CA ASP A 276 -26.27 5.18 -3.64
C ASP A 276 -26.93 4.05 -2.82
N LYS A 277 -26.55 2.80 -3.07
CA LYS A 277 -27.00 1.66 -2.23
C LYS A 277 -26.59 1.85 -0.77
N ILE A 278 -25.32 2.16 -0.51
CA ILE A 278 -24.83 2.35 0.87
C ILE A 278 -25.52 3.52 1.56
N CYS A 279 -25.77 4.62 0.84
CA CYS A 279 -26.47 5.78 1.37
C CYS A 279 -27.90 5.47 1.84
N ASN A 280 -28.53 4.45 1.27
CA ASN A 280 -29.90 4.04 1.59
C ASN A 280 -29.96 2.93 2.66
N LEU A 281 -28.84 2.39 3.13
CA LEU A 281 -28.83 1.40 4.20
C LEU A 281 -29.07 2.03 5.56
N SER A 282 -29.81 1.31 6.39
CA SER A 282 -29.90 1.61 7.82
C SER A 282 -28.55 1.38 8.52
N LEU A 283 -28.37 2.00 9.68
CA LEU A 283 -27.17 1.80 10.50
C LEU A 283 -26.96 0.33 10.87
N GLN A 284 -28.03 -0.42 11.12
CA GLN A 284 -27.93 -1.84 11.44
C GLN A 284 -27.42 -2.66 10.24
N GLU A 285 -27.97 -2.43 9.05
CA GLU A 285 -27.49 -3.11 7.82
C GLU A 285 -26.01 -2.79 7.56
N LYS A 286 -25.59 -1.55 7.77
CA LYS A 286 -24.18 -1.15 7.65
C LYS A 286 -23.28 -1.92 8.64
N ARG A 287 -23.75 -2.14 9.88
CA ARG A 287 -23.06 -2.94 10.90
C ARG A 287 -22.93 -4.41 10.50
N ASP A 288 -24.02 -5.00 10.04
CA ASP A 288 -24.06 -6.41 9.63
C ASP A 288 -23.11 -6.70 8.47
N ILE A 289 -22.85 -5.70 7.61
CA ILE A 289 -21.92 -5.80 6.48
C ILE A 289 -20.46 -5.68 6.95
N LEU A 290 -20.16 -4.74 7.85
CA LEU A 290 -18.78 -4.54 8.32
C LEU A 290 -18.33 -5.59 9.35
N PHE A 291 -19.25 -6.06 10.17
CA PHE A 291 -18.97 -6.97 11.27
C PHE A 291 -19.93 -8.17 11.20
N PRO A 292 -19.81 -8.99 10.13
CA PRO A 292 -20.61 -10.20 10.06
C PRO A 292 -20.29 -11.09 11.26
N LEU A 293 -21.34 -11.54 11.96
CA LEU A 293 -21.26 -12.36 13.17
C LEU A 293 -20.56 -13.69 12.91
#